data_4d964fb99f9b3acdc7b729dfb2dfd3f0
#
_entry.id   4d964fb99f9b3acdc7b729dfb2dfd3f0
#
_cell.length_a   1.000
_cell.length_b   1.000
_cell.length_c   1.000
_cell.angle_alpha   90.00
_cell.angle_beta   90.00
_cell.angle_gamma   90.00
#
_symmetry.space_group_name_H-M   'P 1'
#
loop_
_entity.id
_entity.type
_entity.pdbx_description
1 polymer ?
#
loop_
_entity_poly.entity_id
_entity_poly.type
_entity_poly.pdbx_seq_one_letter_code
_entity_poly.pdbx_strand_id
1 'polypeptide(L)'
;HIKAAKKFEEKDKLEKANKSYEKAQKLLVQSNKKFPNKADTLNYLGFTTRKLGDYENGEIYYLQGLQIDPKHKGINEYLGELYVATNRHNLAIERLEVLKGCNCREYDDLKAIIAGEKVSKY
;
A
#
# COMPACT_ATOMS: atom_id res chain seq x y z
N HIS A 1 -35.23 -1.04 -5.77
CA HIS A 1 -35.06 -2.13 -4.78
C HIS A 1 -33.74 -2.87 -4.99
N ILE A 2 -33.41 -3.27 -6.21
CA ILE A 2 -32.14 -3.95 -6.50
C ILE A 2 -30.94 -3.04 -6.25
N LYS A 3 -31.03 -1.77 -6.61
CA LYS A 3 -29.97 -0.78 -6.36
C LYS A 3 -29.72 -0.58 -4.87
N ALA A 4 -30.78 -0.55 -4.06
CA ALA A 4 -30.66 -0.41 -2.60
C ALA A 4 -30.00 -1.67 -1.98
N ALA A 5 -30.42 -2.86 -2.42
CA ALA A 5 -29.85 -4.12 -1.95
C ALA A 5 -28.37 -4.21 -2.27
N LYS A 6 -27.95 -3.87 -3.51
CA LYS A 6 -26.53 -3.83 -3.89
C LYS A 6 -25.73 -2.83 -3.05
N LYS A 7 -26.31 -1.67 -2.76
CA LYS A 7 -25.68 -0.64 -1.93
C LYS A 7 -25.42 -1.14 -0.51
N PHE A 8 -26.38 -1.86 0.07
CA PHE A 8 -26.23 -2.46 1.40
C PHE A 8 -25.20 -3.60 1.39
N GLU A 9 -25.17 -4.44 0.37
CA GLU A 9 -24.17 -5.49 0.24
C GLU A 9 -22.76 -4.94 0.11
N GLU A 10 -22.56 -3.90 -0.69
CA GLU A 10 -21.26 -3.25 -0.85
C GLU A 10 -20.78 -2.61 0.46
N LYS A 11 -21.69 -1.94 1.18
CA LYS A 11 -21.40 -1.36 2.47
C LYS A 11 -21.01 -2.43 3.49
N ASP A 12 -21.75 -3.54 3.55
CA ASP A 12 -21.47 -4.65 4.44
C ASP A 12 -20.11 -5.29 4.14
N LYS A 13 -19.78 -5.48 2.86
CA LYS A 13 -18.47 -5.98 2.43
C LYS A 13 -17.34 -5.03 2.82
N LEU A 14 -17.56 -3.73 2.67
CA LEU A 14 -16.58 -2.72 3.05
C LEU A 14 -16.34 -2.72 4.55
N GLU A 15 -17.40 -2.81 5.36
CA GLU A 15 -17.29 -2.89 6.82
C GLU A 15 -16.52 -4.14 7.26
N LYS A 16 -16.80 -5.29 6.64
CA LYS A 16 -16.08 -6.54 6.92
C LYS A 16 -14.62 -6.44 6.52
N ALA A 17 -14.33 -5.85 5.35
CA ALA A 17 -12.96 -5.65 4.92
C ALA A 17 -12.21 -4.73 5.88
N ASN A 18 -12.81 -3.63 6.32
CA ASN A 18 -12.20 -2.70 7.26
C ASN A 18 -11.91 -3.38 8.60
N LYS A 19 -12.83 -4.20 9.11
CA LYS A 19 -12.60 -4.97 10.34
C LYS A 19 -11.41 -5.93 10.20
N SER A 20 -11.29 -6.57 9.04
CA SER A 20 -10.16 -7.47 8.75
C SER A 20 -8.84 -6.70 8.69
N TYR A 21 -8.83 -5.52 8.07
CA TYR A 21 -7.63 -4.67 8.04
C TYR A 21 -7.26 -4.15 9.42
N GLU A 22 -8.24 -3.75 10.24
CA GLU A 22 -7.99 -3.31 11.62
C GLU A 22 -7.36 -4.42 12.45
N LYS A 23 -7.87 -5.64 12.33
CA LYS A 23 -7.34 -6.80 13.02
C LYS A 23 -5.91 -7.11 12.56
N ALA A 24 -5.67 -7.10 11.25
CA ALA A 24 -4.35 -7.30 10.69
C ALA A 24 -3.38 -6.21 11.17
N GLN A 25 -3.81 -4.95 11.18
CA GLN A 25 -3.00 -3.84 11.65
C GLN A 25 -2.56 -4.03 13.10
N LYS A 26 -3.49 -4.43 13.98
CA LYS A 26 -3.17 -4.69 15.40
C LYS A 26 -2.11 -5.78 15.54
N LEU A 27 -2.27 -6.88 14.82
CA LEU A 27 -1.31 -8.00 14.85
C LEU A 27 0.05 -7.58 14.32
N LEU A 28 0.08 -6.77 13.26
CA LEU A 28 1.32 -6.26 12.68
C LEU A 28 2.02 -5.26 13.60
N VAL A 29 1.27 -4.41 14.30
CA VAL A 29 1.83 -3.50 15.31
C VAL A 29 2.49 -4.29 16.42
N GLN A 30 1.84 -5.33 16.92
CA GLN A 30 2.39 -6.21 17.95
C GLN A 30 3.65 -6.93 17.45
N SER A 31 3.61 -7.45 16.22
CA SER A 31 4.75 -8.10 15.61
C SER A 31 5.94 -7.15 15.46
N ASN A 32 5.67 -5.91 15.04
CA ASN A 32 6.72 -4.90 14.88
C ASN A 32 7.34 -4.50 16.22
N LYS A 33 6.57 -4.49 17.30
CA LYS A 33 7.11 -4.24 18.65
C LYS A 33 8.01 -5.37 19.12
N LYS A 34 7.61 -6.61 18.85
CA LYS A 34 8.33 -7.81 19.28
C LYS A 34 9.57 -8.06 18.43
N PHE A 35 9.46 -7.85 17.13
CA PHE A 35 10.52 -8.05 16.15
C PHE A 35 10.65 -6.80 15.28
N PRO A 36 11.28 -5.73 15.77
CA PRO A 36 11.42 -4.49 14.99
C PRO A 36 12.42 -4.64 13.86
N ASN A 37 12.44 -3.63 12.98
CA ASN A 37 13.39 -3.52 11.87
C ASN A 37 13.24 -4.58 10.79
N LYS A 38 12.00 -5.05 10.54
CA LYS A 38 11.67 -5.90 9.40
C LYS A 38 10.92 -5.10 8.34
N ALA A 39 11.56 -4.91 7.18
CA ALA A 39 10.96 -4.15 6.08
C ALA A 39 9.63 -4.77 5.62
N ASP A 40 9.52 -6.10 5.57
CA ASP A 40 8.28 -6.77 5.19
C ASP A 40 7.13 -6.42 6.13
N THR A 41 7.36 -6.39 7.43
CA THR A 41 6.35 -6.00 8.43
C THR A 41 5.90 -4.57 8.19
N LEU A 42 6.83 -3.66 7.93
CA LEU A 42 6.53 -2.25 7.66
C LEU A 42 5.78 -2.07 6.34
N ASN A 43 6.06 -2.91 5.35
CA ASN A 43 5.31 -2.92 4.10
C ASN A 43 3.84 -3.28 4.35
N TYR A 44 3.58 -4.34 5.11
CA TYR A 44 2.20 -4.75 5.44
C TYR A 44 1.50 -3.72 6.32
N LEU A 45 2.21 -3.09 7.25
CA LEU A 45 1.66 -1.99 8.06
C LEU A 45 1.27 -0.80 7.20
N GLY A 46 2.13 -0.41 6.27
CA GLY A 46 1.82 0.66 5.31
C GLY A 46 0.59 0.34 4.49
N PHE A 47 0.52 -0.88 3.96
CA PHE A 47 -0.61 -1.34 3.16
C PHE A 47 -1.93 -1.34 3.94
N THR A 48 -1.96 -1.97 5.11
CA THR A 48 -3.20 -2.06 5.90
C THR A 48 -3.66 -0.70 6.39
N THR A 49 -2.73 0.15 6.81
CA THR A 49 -3.03 1.50 7.28
C THR A 49 -3.61 2.36 6.16
N ARG A 50 -3.04 2.27 4.96
CA ARG A 50 -3.58 2.95 3.78
C ARG A 50 -4.97 2.44 3.42
N LYS A 51 -5.19 1.13 3.46
CA LYS A 51 -6.51 0.54 3.17
C LYS A 51 -7.59 1.02 4.12
N LEU A 52 -7.22 1.36 5.35
CA LEU A 52 -8.11 1.96 6.34
C LEU A 52 -8.33 3.46 6.08
N GLY A 53 -7.71 4.02 5.06
CA GLY A 53 -7.89 5.41 4.66
C GLY A 53 -6.86 6.38 5.25
N ASP A 54 -5.91 5.88 6.03
CA ASP A 54 -4.86 6.70 6.65
C ASP A 54 -3.61 6.69 5.76
N TYR A 55 -3.61 7.54 4.75
CA TYR A 55 -2.50 7.63 3.79
C TYR A 55 -1.24 8.21 4.42
N GLU A 56 -1.39 9.13 5.35
CA GLU A 56 -0.26 9.79 6.00
C GLU A 56 0.58 8.80 6.82
N ASN A 57 -0.06 8.03 7.69
CA ASN A 57 0.64 7.03 8.48
C ASN A 57 1.10 5.83 7.63
N GLY A 58 0.33 5.48 6.60
CA GLY A 58 0.76 4.47 5.64
C GLY A 58 2.09 4.82 4.98
N GLU A 59 2.23 6.07 4.56
CA GLU A 59 3.47 6.59 3.99
C GLU A 59 4.63 6.52 4.99
N ILE A 60 4.38 6.89 6.24
CA ILE A 60 5.41 6.85 7.30
C ILE A 60 5.95 5.43 7.48
N TYR A 61 5.08 4.43 7.52
CA TYR A 61 5.51 3.03 7.61
C TYR A 61 6.36 2.61 6.42
N TYR A 62 5.95 2.98 5.20
CA TYR A 62 6.73 2.67 4.00
C TYR A 62 8.11 3.33 4.03
N LEU A 63 8.19 4.59 4.46
CA LEU A 63 9.46 5.31 4.55
C LEU A 63 10.39 4.68 5.59
N GLN A 64 9.85 4.22 6.71
CA GLN A 64 10.63 3.48 7.70
C GLN A 64 11.17 2.17 7.11
N GLY A 65 10.35 1.47 6.34
CA GLY A 65 10.76 0.24 5.67
C GLY A 65 11.88 0.49 4.67
N LEU A 66 11.84 1.59 3.93
CA LEU A 66 12.89 1.94 2.97
C LEU A 66 14.21 2.34 3.65
N GLN A 67 14.18 2.81 4.89
CA GLN A 67 15.41 3.04 5.65
C GLN A 67 16.12 1.73 5.97
N ILE A 68 15.36 0.66 6.14
CA ILE A 68 15.90 -0.68 6.43
C ILE A 68 16.35 -1.37 5.14
N ASP A 69 15.50 -1.34 4.12
CA ASP A 69 15.75 -1.95 2.81
C ASP A 69 15.32 -0.99 1.69
N PRO A 70 16.23 -0.11 1.22
CA PRO A 70 15.89 0.88 0.19
C PRO A 70 15.43 0.30 -1.14
N LYS A 71 15.75 -0.95 -1.42
CA LYS A 71 15.39 -1.64 -2.67
C LYS A 71 14.24 -2.62 -2.50
N HIS A 72 13.53 -2.59 -1.38
CA HIS A 72 12.40 -3.47 -1.14
C HIS A 72 11.35 -3.28 -2.24
N LYS A 73 11.09 -4.34 -3.00
CA LYS A 73 10.23 -4.26 -4.19
C LYS A 73 8.80 -3.86 -3.84
N GLY A 74 8.21 -4.52 -2.86
CA GLY A 74 6.83 -4.25 -2.45
C GLY A 74 6.63 -2.84 -1.95
N ILE A 75 7.54 -2.34 -1.11
CA ILE A 75 7.45 -0.98 -0.57
C ILE A 75 7.59 0.05 -1.69
N ASN A 76 8.56 -0.10 -2.59
CA ASN A 76 8.74 0.84 -3.69
C ASN A 76 7.52 0.87 -4.60
N GLU A 77 6.89 -0.27 -4.88
CA GLU A 77 5.66 -0.32 -5.65
C GLU A 77 4.51 0.38 -4.92
N TYR A 78 4.23 -0.03 -3.69
CA TYR A 78 3.06 0.47 -2.94
C TYR A 78 3.20 1.95 -2.58
N LEU A 79 4.38 2.38 -2.19
CA LEU A 79 4.63 3.80 -1.94
C LEU A 79 4.51 4.62 -3.23
N GLY A 80 5.01 4.10 -4.35
CA GLY A 80 4.84 4.74 -5.65
C GLY A 80 3.37 4.90 -6.01
N GLU A 81 2.54 3.88 -5.78
CA GLU A 81 1.10 3.95 -6.03
C GLU A 81 0.41 4.96 -5.10
N LEU A 82 0.83 5.03 -3.85
CA LEU A 82 0.34 6.04 -2.90
C LEU A 82 0.67 7.46 -3.37
N TYR A 83 1.87 7.67 -3.89
CA TYR A 83 2.28 8.96 -4.45
C TYR A 83 1.42 9.36 -5.65
N VAL A 84 1.09 8.42 -6.54
CA VAL A 84 0.17 8.67 -7.65
C VAL A 84 -1.20 9.07 -7.12
N ALA A 85 -1.72 8.34 -6.14
CA ALA A 85 -3.04 8.61 -5.55
C ALA A 85 -3.13 9.98 -4.86
N THR A 86 -2.00 10.52 -4.42
CA THR A 86 -1.91 11.82 -3.74
C THR A 86 -1.32 12.92 -4.63
N ASN A 87 -1.31 12.73 -5.95
CA ASN A 87 -0.83 13.70 -6.95
C ASN A 87 0.65 14.09 -6.78
N ARG A 88 1.47 13.14 -6.35
CA ARG A 88 2.92 13.35 -6.21
C ARG A 88 3.67 12.46 -7.20
N HIS A 89 3.37 12.63 -8.50
CA HIS A 89 3.88 11.80 -9.58
C HIS A 89 5.41 11.79 -9.67
N ASN A 90 6.05 12.91 -9.37
CA ASN A 90 7.53 12.97 -9.39
C ASN A 90 8.15 12.00 -8.39
N LEU A 91 7.56 11.89 -7.21
CA LEU A 91 8.03 10.95 -6.19
C LEU A 91 7.73 9.49 -6.59
N ALA A 92 6.60 9.26 -7.28
CA ALA A 92 6.29 7.94 -7.81
C ALA A 92 7.32 7.49 -8.86
N ILE A 93 7.75 8.42 -9.72
CA ILE A 93 8.78 8.14 -10.73
C ILE A 93 10.11 7.77 -10.06
N GLU A 94 10.47 8.42 -8.96
CA GLU A 94 11.68 8.05 -8.19
C GLU A 94 11.59 6.62 -7.67
N ARG A 95 10.43 6.18 -7.21
CA ARG A 95 10.21 4.78 -6.78
C ARG A 95 10.33 3.82 -7.96
N LEU A 96 9.81 4.21 -9.11
CA LEU A 96 9.92 3.41 -10.34
C LEU A 96 11.39 3.22 -10.76
N GLU A 97 12.19 4.29 -10.66
CA GLU A 97 13.62 4.22 -10.99
C GLU A 97 14.37 3.23 -10.10
N VAL A 98 14.03 3.16 -8.81
CA VAL A 98 14.63 2.18 -7.89
C VAL A 98 14.32 0.75 -8.34
N LEU A 99 13.12 0.50 -8.89
CA LEU A 99 12.70 -0.83 -9.36
C LEU A 99 13.24 -1.19 -10.73
N LYS A 100 13.82 -0.24 -11.46
CA LYS A 100 14.31 -0.46 -12.82
C LYS A 100 15.34 -1.59 -12.86
N GLY A 101 15.12 -2.54 -13.77
CA GLY A 101 16.01 -3.68 -13.93
C GLY A 101 15.72 -4.87 -13.02
N CYS A 102 14.70 -4.80 -12.18
CA CYS A 102 14.35 -5.89 -11.27
C CYS A 102 13.77 -7.13 -11.99
N ASN A 103 13.27 -6.99 -13.23
CA ASN A 103 12.50 -8.02 -13.93
C ASN A 103 11.36 -8.55 -13.07
N CYS A 104 10.62 -7.65 -12.44
CA CYS A 104 9.60 -7.99 -11.45
C CYS A 104 8.26 -7.33 -11.78
N ARG A 105 7.18 -7.96 -11.29
CA ARG A 105 5.82 -7.49 -11.44
C ARG A 105 5.63 -6.09 -10.84
N GLU A 106 6.32 -5.81 -9.76
CA GLU A 106 6.23 -4.53 -9.04
C GLU A 106 6.60 -3.35 -9.95
N TYR A 107 7.64 -3.50 -10.76
CA TYR A 107 8.02 -2.49 -11.75
C TYR A 107 6.93 -2.29 -12.80
N ASP A 108 6.43 -3.38 -13.38
CA ASP A 108 5.43 -3.35 -14.45
C ASP A 108 4.12 -2.73 -13.96
N ASP A 109 3.67 -3.10 -12.76
CA ASP A 109 2.44 -2.58 -12.17
C ASP A 109 2.55 -1.08 -11.86
N LEU A 110 3.64 -0.65 -11.25
CA LEU A 110 3.84 0.77 -10.93
C LEU A 110 3.94 1.61 -12.20
N LYS A 111 4.68 1.12 -13.21
CA LYS A 111 4.80 1.81 -14.49
C LYS A 111 3.44 2.02 -15.14
N ALA A 112 2.59 0.99 -15.15
CA ALA A 112 1.25 1.06 -15.71
C ALA A 112 0.35 2.05 -14.96
N ILE A 113 0.46 2.09 -13.63
CA ILE A 113 -0.31 3.02 -12.79
C ILE A 113 0.12 4.46 -13.02
N ILE A 114 1.42 4.73 -13.09
CA ILE A 114 1.95 6.07 -13.40
C ILE A 114 1.48 6.54 -14.77
N ALA A 115 1.47 5.64 -15.77
CA ALA A 115 1.03 5.96 -17.13
C ALA A 115 -0.50 6.11 -17.26
N GLY A 116 -1.27 5.81 -16.22
CA GLY A 116 -2.73 5.84 -16.26
C GLY A 116 -3.37 4.66 -16.98
N GLU A 117 -2.60 3.62 -17.28
CA GLU A 117 -3.08 2.42 -17.99
C GLU A 117 -3.75 1.43 -17.04
N LYS A 118 -3.53 1.58 -15.74
CA LYS A 118 -4.06 0.70 -14.70
C LYS A 118 -4.46 1.53 -13.50
N VAL A 119 -5.54 1.14 -12.81
CA VAL A 119 -5.99 1.76 -11.56
C VAL A 119 -5.40 0.99 -10.40
N SER A 120 -4.86 1.71 -9.40
CA SER A 120 -4.33 1.10 -8.20
C SER A 120 -5.42 0.36 -7.44
N LYS A 121 -5.11 -0.85 -6.99
CA LYS A 121 -5.98 -1.66 -6.11
C LYS A 121 -5.79 -1.31 -4.64
N TYR A 122 -4.83 -0.50 -4.36
CA TYR A 122 -4.37 -0.25 -2.98
C TYR A 122 -4.66 1.15 -2.53
#